data_6dc0814f18a3daa2e330993cf2eee708
#
_entry.id   6dc0814f18a3daa2e330993cf2eee708
#
_cell.length_a   1.000
_cell.length_b   1.000
_cell.length_c   1.000
_cell.angle_alpha   90.00
_cell.angle_beta   90.00
_cell.angle_gamma   90.00
#
_symmetry.space_group_name_H-M   'P 1'
#
loop_
_entity.id
_entity.type
_entity.pdbx_description
1 polymer ?
#
loop_
_entity_poly.entity_id
_entity_poly.type
_entity_poly.pdbx_seq_one_letter_code
_entity_poly.pdbx_strand_id
1 'polypeptide(L)'
;MDRPGTFTRAELIELSGLSAPTIGEVAGHLIRKGVVKDLGTGPSSGGRRPSLMEFNARHAYTAVMDIGPTRTRLAVADLRGETIQHEIVDTPKGVGPQEGLSHLADDLLALLERTRIPRGRLLAVAAGAPGIVGVKEGTLVLAPNLTGWRDVPMRDILAATLRTTVVVENDVNLALLGEHWRGAARGHESCAFVFVGTGIGAAVLIDGVLLHGHHDMAGEIAVMCMGPEFVDRDFGGRGCLETLAGLDALKARWPDGVPRDPERWIPSLLEAARSGDAQAQRAVEETARMIGIATANIGAVVDPSVVVLGGAMFAQAEPLADAVRDVVRRLQRNPFDVVLSQLGKEAPVAGGLLVAVAEARRQLTHQLELSVARSAHP
;
A
#
# COMPACT_ATOMS: atom_id res chain seq x y z
N MET A 1 -16.08 13.47 3.85
CA MET A 1 -15.13 14.18 4.73
C MET A 1 -13.77 14.44 4.06
N ASP A 2 -13.65 14.22 2.76
CA ASP A 2 -12.36 14.33 2.04
C ASP A 2 -12.07 15.71 1.42
N ARG A 3 -12.89 16.72 1.72
CA ARG A 3 -12.53 18.09 1.34
C ARG A 3 -11.64 18.70 2.43
N PRO A 4 -10.38 19.02 2.10
CA PRO A 4 -9.56 19.84 2.98
C PRO A 4 -10.23 21.21 3.07
N GLY A 5 -10.59 21.65 4.25
CA GLY A 5 -11.15 22.99 4.41
C GLY A 5 -11.95 23.19 5.69
N THR A 6 -12.31 24.41 5.85
CA THR A 6 -13.27 24.88 6.86
C THR A 6 -14.68 24.81 6.29
N PHE A 7 -15.65 24.47 7.12
CA PHE A 7 -17.06 24.39 6.76
C PHE A 7 -17.86 25.32 7.66
N THR A 8 -18.89 25.94 7.08
CA THR A 8 -19.94 26.62 7.82
C THR A 8 -21.07 25.65 8.13
N ARG A 9 -21.93 25.99 9.09
CA ARG A 9 -23.15 25.19 9.36
C ARG A 9 -24.08 25.14 8.14
N ALA A 10 -24.16 26.22 7.37
CA ALA A 10 -24.98 26.27 6.16
C ALA A 10 -24.51 25.27 5.10
N GLU A 11 -23.20 25.21 4.85
CA GLU A 11 -22.62 24.21 3.92
C GLU A 11 -22.84 22.77 4.41
N LEU A 12 -22.75 22.52 5.73
CA LEU A 12 -23.05 21.19 6.27
C LEU A 12 -24.51 20.80 6.12
N ILE A 13 -25.46 21.74 6.25
CA ILE A 13 -26.88 21.53 5.97
C ILE A 13 -27.07 21.14 4.50
N GLU A 14 -26.48 21.91 3.58
CA GLU A 14 -26.59 21.67 2.13
C GLU A 14 -25.99 20.30 1.74
N LEU A 15 -24.81 19.96 2.26
CA LEU A 15 -24.12 18.70 1.95
C LEU A 15 -24.81 17.46 2.55
N SER A 16 -25.42 17.59 3.72
CA SER A 16 -26.01 16.45 4.44
C SER A 16 -27.51 16.28 4.22
N GLY A 17 -28.22 17.34 3.78
CA GLY A 17 -29.68 17.37 3.72
C GLY A 17 -30.37 17.38 5.10
N LEU A 18 -29.61 17.50 6.21
CA LEU A 18 -30.16 17.52 7.55
C LEU A 18 -30.69 18.92 7.96
N SER A 19 -31.57 18.94 8.94
CA SER A 19 -32.13 20.19 9.44
C SER A 19 -31.09 21.05 10.22
N ALA A 20 -31.27 22.36 10.25
CA ALA A 20 -30.39 23.27 10.99
C ALA A 20 -30.27 22.95 12.48
N PRO A 21 -31.35 22.59 13.21
CA PRO A 21 -31.26 22.14 14.60
C PRO A 21 -30.38 20.87 14.72
N THR A 22 -30.59 19.87 13.86
CA THR A 22 -29.82 18.62 13.87
C THR A 22 -28.33 18.87 13.63
N ILE A 23 -28.00 19.70 12.64
CA ILE A 23 -26.59 20.08 12.38
C ILE A 23 -25.99 20.84 13.55
N GLY A 24 -26.78 21.71 14.20
CA GLY A 24 -26.34 22.42 15.39
C GLY A 24 -25.99 21.50 16.56
N GLU A 25 -26.82 20.51 16.81
CA GLU A 25 -26.61 19.50 17.85
C GLU A 25 -25.40 18.59 17.56
N VAL A 26 -25.35 18.01 16.37
CA VAL A 26 -24.26 17.10 15.94
C VAL A 26 -22.93 17.84 15.93
N ALA A 27 -22.85 19.02 15.33
CA ALA A 27 -21.64 19.83 15.32
C ALA A 27 -21.17 20.18 16.73
N GLY A 28 -22.12 20.60 17.60
CA GLY A 28 -21.82 20.88 19.00
C GLY A 28 -21.29 19.67 19.76
N HIS A 29 -21.81 18.46 19.48
CA HIS A 29 -21.32 17.22 20.07
C HIS A 29 -19.88 16.92 19.59
N LEU A 30 -19.61 17.01 18.27
CA LEU A 30 -18.28 16.76 17.69
C LEU A 30 -17.24 17.77 18.19
N ILE A 31 -17.63 19.03 18.39
CA ILE A 31 -16.74 20.06 18.97
C ILE A 31 -16.42 19.70 20.44
N ARG A 32 -17.40 19.34 21.23
CA ARG A 32 -17.17 18.93 22.65
C ARG A 32 -16.27 17.69 22.74
N LYS A 33 -16.35 16.77 21.77
CA LYS A 33 -15.47 15.60 21.69
C LYS A 33 -14.08 15.93 21.11
N GLY A 34 -13.87 17.15 20.60
CA GLY A 34 -12.61 17.57 19.99
C GLY A 34 -12.32 16.97 18.59
N VAL A 35 -13.31 16.28 17.99
CA VAL A 35 -13.23 15.74 16.61
C VAL A 35 -13.33 16.86 15.57
N VAL A 36 -14.04 17.94 15.93
CA VAL A 36 -14.17 19.16 15.14
C VAL A 36 -13.64 20.33 15.96
N LYS A 37 -12.90 21.22 15.34
CA LYS A 37 -12.46 22.50 15.91
C LYS A 37 -13.46 23.59 15.51
N ASP A 38 -13.88 24.41 16.48
CA ASP A 38 -14.55 25.68 16.21
C ASP A 38 -13.47 26.75 15.98
N LEU A 39 -13.43 27.31 14.81
CA LEU A 39 -12.46 28.34 14.41
C LEU A 39 -13.01 29.75 14.64
N GLY A 40 -14.19 29.87 15.26
CA GLY A 40 -14.86 31.16 15.49
C GLY A 40 -15.61 31.66 14.25
N THR A 41 -15.77 32.97 14.17
CA THR A 41 -16.55 33.62 13.10
C THR A 41 -15.71 33.97 11.88
N GLY A 42 -16.18 33.55 10.71
CA GLY A 42 -15.59 33.88 9.41
C GLY A 42 -15.84 35.35 8.97
N PRO A 43 -15.29 35.74 7.80
CA PRO A 43 -15.55 37.04 7.22
C PRO A 43 -17.04 37.24 6.92
N SER A 44 -17.56 38.48 7.13
CA SER A 44 -18.95 38.83 6.87
C SER A 44 -19.13 39.23 5.39
N SER A 45 -20.14 38.67 4.75
CA SER A 45 -20.59 39.08 3.39
C SER A 45 -21.88 39.89 3.42
N GLY A 46 -22.20 40.59 4.56
CA GLY A 46 -23.37 41.43 4.70
C GLY A 46 -24.50 40.88 5.59
N GLY A 47 -24.24 39.81 6.38
CA GLY A 47 -25.17 39.20 7.32
C GLY A 47 -24.50 38.77 8.61
N ARG A 48 -25.19 37.91 9.40
CA ARG A 48 -24.63 37.29 10.62
C ARG A 48 -23.40 36.46 10.19
N ARG A 49 -22.22 36.75 10.79
CA ARG A 49 -20.97 36.05 10.51
C ARG A 49 -21.14 34.55 10.74
N PRO A 50 -20.78 33.70 9.73
CA PRO A 50 -20.87 32.26 9.89
C PRO A 50 -19.81 31.73 10.87
N SER A 51 -20.17 30.75 11.69
CA SER A 51 -19.21 29.98 12.48
C SER A 51 -18.48 28.99 11.56
N LEU A 52 -17.15 29.05 11.58
CA LEU A 52 -16.28 28.15 10.81
C LEU A 52 -15.87 26.95 11.65
N MET A 53 -15.91 25.78 11.06
CA MET A 53 -15.53 24.52 11.68
C MET A 53 -14.54 23.76 10.81
N GLU A 54 -13.62 23.04 11.43
CA GLU A 54 -12.63 22.20 10.75
C GLU A 54 -12.56 20.83 11.39
N PHE A 55 -12.44 19.78 10.57
CA PHE A 55 -12.12 18.45 11.07
C PHE A 55 -10.74 18.44 11.74
N ASN A 56 -10.67 18.03 13.00
CA ASN A 56 -9.42 17.93 13.73
C ASN A 56 -8.68 16.64 13.36
N ALA A 57 -7.91 16.66 12.28
CA ALA A 57 -7.15 15.49 11.83
C ALA A 57 -6.23 14.93 12.92
N ARG A 58 -5.71 15.80 13.79
CA ARG A 58 -4.87 15.41 14.93
C ARG A 58 -5.65 15.01 16.19
N HIS A 59 -6.96 14.77 16.08
CA HIS A 59 -7.76 14.19 17.18
C HIS A 59 -7.25 12.79 17.54
N ALA A 60 -6.86 12.00 16.56
CA ALA A 60 -6.24 10.70 16.73
C ALA A 60 -5.19 10.47 15.62
N TYR A 61 -4.52 9.33 15.68
CA TYR A 61 -3.42 9.00 14.79
C TYR A 61 -3.56 7.57 14.29
N THR A 62 -2.89 7.32 13.18
CA THR A 62 -2.74 6.00 12.57
C THR A 62 -1.27 5.72 12.33
N ALA A 63 -0.94 4.46 12.15
CA ALA A 63 0.42 4.08 11.77
C ALA A 63 0.41 2.97 10.72
N VAL A 64 1.54 2.82 10.07
CA VAL A 64 1.81 1.72 9.16
C VAL A 64 3.14 1.07 9.51
N MET A 65 3.21 -0.24 9.30
CA MET A 65 4.40 -1.08 9.38
C MET A 65 4.50 -1.84 8.06
N ASP A 66 5.36 -1.41 7.14
CA ASP A 66 5.66 -2.13 5.89
C ASP A 66 6.87 -3.04 6.15
N ILE A 67 6.59 -4.32 6.38
CA ILE A 67 7.56 -5.32 6.84
C ILE A 67 8.20 -6.01 5.64
N GLY A 68 9.40 -5.57 5.28
CA GLY A 68 10.21 -6.25 4.26
C GLY A 68 11.19 -7.28 4.86
N PRO A 69 11.85 -8.07 4.02
CA PRO A 69 12.74 -9.15 4.48
C PRO A 69 14.03 -8.66 5.17
N THR A 70 14.42 -7.42 4.97
CA THR A 70 15.65 -6.84 5.54
C THR A 70 15.39 -5.57 6.32
N ARG A 71 14.41 -4.79 5.90
CA ARG A 71 14.05 -3.50 6.48
C ARG A 71 12.54 -3.36 6.60
N THR A 72 12.10 -2.78 7.68
CA THR A 72 10.71 -2.40 7.94
C THR A 72 10.59 -0.89 7.90
N ARG A 73 9.60 -0.37 7.17
CA ARG A 73 9.24 1.05 7.18
C ARG A 73 8.11 1.27 8.17
N LEU A 74 8.32 2.23 9.06
CA LEU A 74 7.35 2.65 10.04
C LEU A 74 6.94 4.08 9.70
N ALA A 75 5.64 4.37 9.70
CA ALA A 75 5.16 5.73 9.59
C ALA A 75 3.98 5.97 10.52
N VAL A 76 3.90 7.19 11.04
CA VAL A 76 2.77 7.68 11.85
C VAL A 76 2.14 8.84 11.11
N ALA A 77 0.81 8.86 11.04
CA ALA A 77 0.05 9.88 10.34
C ALA A 77 -1.17 10.34 11.15
N ASP A 78 -1.71 11.49 10.77
CA ASP A 78 -2.98 11.97 11.27
C ASP A 78 -4.18 11.32 10.56
N LEU A 79 -5.41 11.66 10.94
CA LEU A 79 -6.63 11.09 10.35
C LEU A 79 -6.92 11.56 8.91
N ARG A 80 -6.10 12.43 8.32
CA ARG A 80 -6.09 12.72 6.87
C ARG A 80 -5.07 11.87 6.12
N GLY A 81 -4.23 11.12 6.85
CA GLY A 81 -3.13 10.34 6.30
C GLY A 81 -1.91 11.21 5.97
N GLU A 82 -1.84 12.42 6.54
CA GLU A 82 -0.65 13.24 6.44
C GLU A 82 0.41 12.71 7.40
N THR A 83 1.55 12.29 6.83
CA THR A 83 2.65 11.69 7.59
C THR A 83 3.26 12.72 8.53
N ILE A 84 3.34 12.38 9.80
CA ILE A 84 3.98 13.19 10.84
C ILE A 84 5.45 12.82 10.96
N GLN A 85 5.74 11.53 10.94
CA GLN A 85 7.09 10.97 11.02
C GLN A 85 7.12 9.62 10.34
N HIS A 86 8.25 9.31 9.72
CA HIS A 86 8.56 7.97 9.24
C HIS A 86 9.97 7.57 9.65
N GLU A 87 10.22 6.27 9.69
CA GLU A 87 11.50 5.69 10.04
C GLU A 87 11.69 4.36 9.31
N ILE A 88 12.94 4.00 9.07
CA ILE A 88 13.31 2.70 8.51
C ILE A 88 14.16 2.01 9.56
N VAL A 89 13.71 0.84 9.99
CA VAL A 89 14.40 -0.02 10.94
C VAL A 89 14.82 -1.33 10.28
N ASP A 90 15.79 -2.01 10.84
CA ASP A 90 16.15 -3.34 10.36
C ASP A 90 15.09 -4.36 10.79
N THR A 91 14.65 -5.22 9.87
CA THR A 91 13.78 -6.34 10.22
C THR A 91 14.58 -7.37 11.02
N PRO A 92 14.12 -7.76 12.21
CA PRO A 92 14.83 -8.71 13.08
C PRO A 92 15.12 -10.02 12.37
N LYS A 93 16.36 -10.51 12.47
CA LYS A 93 16.83 -11.76 11.86
C LYS A 93 17.27 -12.75 12.92
N GLY A 94 17.10 -14.05 12.63
CA GLY A 94 17.54 -15.10 13.56
C GLY A 94 16.66 -15.29 14.78
N VAL A 95 15.53 -14.60 14.85
CA VAL A 95 14.50 -14.73 15.89
C VAL A 95 13.20 -15.28 15.31
N GLY A 96 12.35 -15.83 16.15
CA GLY A 96 11.03 -16.31 15.71
C GLY A 96 10.09 -15.16 15.35
N PRO A 97 9.02 -15.44 14.58
CA PRO A 97 8.08 -14.40 14.13
C PRO A 97 7.41 -13.62 15.27
N GLN A 98 7.08 -14.31 16.38
CA GLN A 98 6.52 -13.68 17.57
C GLN A 98 7.45 -12.59 18.13
N GLU A 99 8.71 -12.95 18.36
CA GLU A 99 9.73 -12.04 18.89
C GLU A 99 10.03 -10.92 17.89
N GLY A 100 10.18 -11.25 16.61
CA GLY A 100 10.42 -10.27 15.55
C GLY A 100 9.31 -9.22 15.45
N LEU A 101 8.05 -9.64 15.46
CA LEU A 101 6.90 -8.74 15.44
C LEU A 101 6.80 -7.89 16.72
N SER A 102 7.15 -8.46 17.89
CA SER A 102 7.17 -7.70 19.13
C SER A 102 8.23 -6.60 19.09
N HIS A 103 9.43 -6.89 18.61
CA HIS A 103 10.49 -5.88 18.44
C HIS A 103 10.05 -4.76 17.50
N LEU A 104 9.45 -5.09 16.34
CA LEU A 104 8.95 -4.08 15.41
C LEU A 104 7.81 -3.23 16.01
N ALA A 105 6.97 -3.83 16.85
CA ALA A 105 5.94 -3.10 17.57
C ALA A 105 6.54 -2.14 18.61
N ASP A 106 7.61 -2.56 19.31
CA ASP A 106 8.34 -1.70 20.26
C ASP A 106 9.03 -0.54 19.52
N ASP A 107 9.59 -0.76 18.33
CA ASP A 107 10.13 0.31 17.47
C ASP A 107 9.05 1.35 17.10
N LEU A 108 7.85 0.89 16.73
CA LEU A 108 6.72 1.79 16.47
C LEU A 108 6.30 2.56 17.73
N LEU A 109 6.27 1.92 18.91
CA LEU A 109 5.98 2.60 20.17
C LEU A 109 7.04 3.66 20.49
N ALA A 110 8.32 3.35 20.27
CA ALA A 110 9.40 4.31 20.43
C ALA A 110 9.27 5.49 19.44
N LEU A 111 8.79 5.26 18.20
CA LEU A 111 8.51 6.32 17.25
C LEU A 111 7.37 7.23 17.74
N LEU A 112 6.30 6.68 18.33
CA LEU A 112 5.23 7.45 18.95
C LEU A 112 5.74 8.33 20.11
N GLU A 113 6.60 7.80 20.95
CA GLU A 113 7.21 8.55 22.07
C GLU A 113 8.05 9.73 21.56
N ARG A 114 8.91 9.51 20.56
CA ARG A 114 9.72 10.57 19.94
C ARG A 114 8.87 11.68 19.31
N THR A 115 7.71 11.32 18.77
CA THR A 115 6.75 12.28 18.20
C THR A 115 5.81 12.89 19.25
N ARG A 116 5.93 12.47 20.52
CA ARG A 116 5.07 12.90 21.63
C ARG A 116 3.58 12.60 21.38
N ILE A 117 3.29 11.55 20.66
CA ILE A 117 1.93 11.08 20.41
C ILE A 117 1.55 10.09 21.51
N PRO A 118 0.54 10.40 22.33
CA PRO A 118 0.08 9.47 23.36
C PRO A 118 -0.44 8.18 22.72
N ARG A 119 0.00 7.02 23.23
CA ARG A 119 -0.40 5.69 22.74
C ARG A 119 -1.92 5.53 22.65
N GLY A 120 -2.68 6.04 23.63
CA GLY A 120 -4.14 5.97 23.63
C GLY A 120 -4.82 6.77 22.51
N ARG A 121 -4.06 7.54 21.72
CA ARG A 121 -4.56 8.26 20.54
C ARG A 121 -4.21 7.55 19.22
N LEU A 122 -3.47 6.43 19.24
CA LEU A 122 -3.27 5.56 18.09
C LEU A 122 -4.51 4.65 17.93
N LEU A 123 -5.34 4.89 16.93
CA LEU A 123 -6.58 4.15 16.72
C LEU A 123 -6.41 2.89 15.88
N ALA A 124 -5.56 2.96 14.87
CA ALA A 124 -5.36 1.82 13.98
C ALA A 124 -3.94 1.77 13.43
N VAL A 125 -3.47 0.55 13.17
CA VAL A 125 -2.21 0.25 12.49
C VAL A 125 -2.49 -0.66 11.31
N ALA A 126 -1.95 -0.35 10.14
CA ALA A 126 -1.87 -1.29 9.03
C ALA A 126 -0.48 -1.93 9.01
N ALA A 127 -0.43 -3.25 8.92
CA ALA A 127 0.81 -4.00 8.79
C ALA A 127 0.85 -4.70 7.43
N GLY A 128 1.77 -4.27 6.57
CA GLY A 128 2.06 -4.89 5.28
C GLY A 128 3.10 -5.97 5.43
N ALA A 129 2.91 -7.12 4.78
CA ALA A 129 3.89 -8.19 4.76
C ALA A 129 3.98 -8.83 3.36
N PRO A 130 5.18 -9.33 2.96
CA PRO A 130 5.34 -10.04 1.70
C PRO A 130 4.74 -11.44 1.79
N GLY A 131 4.26 -11.97 0.66
CA GLY A 131 3.72 -13.31 0.54
C GLY A 131 2.20 -13.40 0.77
N ILE A 132 1.71 -14.57 1.16
CA ILE A 132 0.28 -14.85 1.26
C ILE A 132 -0.25 -14.42 2.63
N VAL A 133 -1.20 -13.48 2.63
CA VAL A 133 -1.82 -12.94 3.84
C VAL A 133 -3.30 -13.30 3.86
N GLY A 134 -3.73 -14.08 4.84
CA GLY A 134 -5.14 -14.31 5.15
C GLY A 134 -5.72 -13.06 5.83
N VAL A 135 -6.33 -12.18 5.03
CA VAL A 135 -6.74 -10.83 5.48
C VAL A 135 -7.81 -10.90 6.57
N LYS A 136 -8.77 -11.81 6.43
CA LYS A 136 -9.86 -11.98 7.42
C LYS A 136 -9.33 -12.41 8.78
N GLU A 137 -8.44 -13.40 8.79
CA GLU A 137 -7.85 -13.97 9.99
C GLU A 137 -6.72 -13.07 10.53
N GLY A 138 -6.12 -12.24 9.68
CA GLY A 138 -4.93 -11.44 10.02
C GLY A 138 -3.67 -12.29 10.19
N THR A 139 -3.59 -13.38 9.41
CA THR A 139 -2.52 -14.37 9.48
C THR A 139 -1.61 -14.26 8.27
N LEU A 140 -0.31 -14.20 8.49
CA LEU A 140 0.68 -14.39 7.44
C LEU A 140 0.83 -15.89 7.20
N VAL A 141 0.17 -16.39 6.14
CA VAL A 141 0.12 -17.82 5.82
C VAL A 141 1.49 -18.33 5.37
N LEU A 142 2.14 -17.58 4.50
CA LEU A 142 3.47 -17.95 3.98
C LEU A 142 4.21 -16.70 3.50
N ALA A 143 5.42 -16.51 3.98
CA ALA A 143 6.36 -15.49 3.48
C ALA A 143 7.69 -16.14 3.10
N PRO A 144 7.92 -16.54 1.84
CA PRO A 144 9.13 -17.23 1.43
C PRO A 144 10.42 -16.44 1.73
N ASN A 145 10.34 -15.13 1.73
CA ASN A 145 11.46 -14.22 1.96
C ASN A 145 11.70 -13.89 3.46
N LEU A 146 10.85 -14.40 4.36
CA LEU A 146 10.98 -14.27 5.81
C LEU A 146 11.16 -15.67 6.42
N THR A 147 12.39 -16.04 6.72
CA THR A 147 12.72 -17.38 7.20
C THR A 147 11.95 -17.76 8.46
N GLY A 148 11.20 -18.85 8.41
CA GLY A 148 10.41 -19.36 9.54
C GLY A 148 9.04 -18.69 9.71
N TRP A 149 8.65 -17.76 8.84
CA TRP A 149 7.35 -17.09 8.91
C TRP A 149 6.30 -17.86 8.11
N ARG A 150 5.62 -18.77 8.78
CA ARG A 150 4.50 -19.56 8.25
C ARG A 150 3.42 -19.64 9.33
N ASP A 151 2.16 -19.45 8.90
CA ASP A 151 0.96 -19.52 9.76
C ASP A 151 1.08 -18.61 11.00
N VAL A 152 1.60 -17.39 10.81
CA VAL A 152 1.86 -16.43 11.88
C VAL A 152 0.62 -15.59 12.15
N PRO A 153 0.03 -15.60 13.36
CA PRO A 153 -1.13 -14.77 13.72
C PRO A 153 -0.69 -13.31 13.93
N MET A 154 -0.31 -12.66 12.85
CA MET A 154 0.37 -11.37 12.85
C MET A 154 -0.49 -10.26 13.47
N ARG A 155 -1.80 -10.25 13.17
CA ARG A 155 -2.75 -9.30 13.78
C ARG A 155 -2.74 -9.41 15.29
N ASP A 156 -2.88 -10.61 15.82
CA ASP A 156 -3.03 -10.83 17.27
C ASP A 156 -1.75 -10.47 18.02
N ILE A 157 -0.60 -10.84 17.48
CA ILE A 157 0.72 -10.51 18.07
C ILE A 157 0.91 -8.99 18.13
N LEU A 158 0.70 -8.29 17.02
CA LEU A 158 0.84 -6.84 16.94
C LEU A 158 -0.21 -6.12 17.80
N ALA A 159 -1.48 -6.57 17.76
CA ALA A 159 -2.54 -5.96 18.54
C ALA A 159 -2.31 -6.10 20.05
N ALA A 160 -1.79 -7.24 20.51
CA ALA A 160 -1.45 -7.47 21.92
C ALA A 160 -0.37 -6.49 22.40
N THR A 161 0.70 -6.28 21.61
CA THR A 161 1.79 -5.38 21.95
C THR A 161 1.37 -3.91 21.81
N LEU A 162 0.75 -3.54 20.71
CA LEU A 162 0.37 -2.16 20.41
C LEU A 162 -0.89 -1.69 21.17
N ARG A 163 -1.74 -2.61 21.63
CA ARG A 163 -3.04 -2.36 22.28
C ARG A 163 -3.94 -1.44 21.44
N THR A 164 -3.96 -1.68 20.16
CA THR A 164 -4.81 -0.99 19.19
C THR A 164 -5.25 -1.95 18.10
N THR A 165 -6.19 -1.54 17.26
CA THR A 165 -6.61 -2.35 16.13
C THR A 165 -5.52 -2.44 15.08
N VAL A 166 -5.27 -3.64 14.59
CA VAL A 166 -4.31 -3.92 13.53
C VAL A 166 -5.03 -4.54 12.35
N VAL A 167 -4.78 -4.00 11.17
CA VAL A 167 -5.19 -4.57 9.87
C VAL A 167 -3.93 -5.12 9.21
N VAL A 168 -3.99 -6.36 8.71
CA VAL A 168 -2.86 -6.99 8.01
C VAL A 168 -3.22 -7.12 6.54
N GLU A 169 -2.28 -6.78 5.65
CA GLU A 169 -2.47 -6.85 4.21
C GLU A 169 -1.16 -7.25 3.51
N ASN A 170 -1.27 -7.78 2.29
CA ASN A 170 -0.11 -8.01 1.44
C ASN A 170 0.53 -6.68 1.01
N ASP A 171 1.87 -6.62 0.95
CA ASP A 171 2.65 -5.41 0.63
C ASP A 171 2.41 -4.91 -0.80
N VAL A 172 2.22 -5.81 -1.78
CA VAL A 172 1.92 -5.44 -3.18
C VAL A 172 0.48 -4.89 -3.30
N ASN A 173 -0.46 -5.45 -2.54
CA ASN A 173 -1.81 -4.92 -2.42
C ASN A 173 -1.80 -3.49 -1.85
N LEU A 174 -1.04 -3.27 -0.78
CA LEU A 174 -0.84 -1.93 -0.24
C LEU A 174 -0.17 -1.00 -1.25
N ALA A 175 0.81 -1.48 -2.04
CA ALA A 175 1.45 -0.67 -3.06
C ALA A 175 0.45 -0.18 -4.11
N LEU A 176 -0.45 -1.05 -4.59
CA LEU A 176 -1.52 -0.64 -5.51
C LEU A 176 -2.45 0.40 -4.88
N LEU A 177 -2.89 0.17 -3.64
CA LEU A 177 -3.74 1.12 -2.92
C LEU A 177 -3.05 2.49 -2.76
N GLY A 178 -1.74 2.50 -2.51
CA GLY A 178 -0.94 3.73 -2.45
C GLY A 178 -0.90 4.47 -3.79
N GLU A 179 -0.60 3.77 -4.87
CA GLU A 179 -0.58 4.31 -6.23
C GLU A 179 -1.97 4.80 -6.67
N HIS A 180 -3.04 4.11 -6.27
CA HIS A 180 -4.41 4.53 -6.52
C HIS A 180 -4.79 5.79 -5.73
N TRP A 181 -4.31 5.93 -4.51
CA TRP A 181 -4.62 7.09 -3.68
C TRP A 181 -3.82 8.34 -4.07
N ARG A 182 -2.49 8.21 -4.26
CA ARG A 182 -1.57 9.34 -4.38
C ARG A 182 -0.58 9.25 -5.55
N GLY A 183 -0.61 8.17 -6.34
CA GLY A 183 0.38 7.89 -7.36
C GLY A 183 -0.18 7.70 -8.76
N ALA A 184 0.45 6.82 -9.53
CA ALA A 184 0.25 6.63 -10.97
C ALA A 184 -1.12 6.02 -11.34
N ALA A 185 -1.81 5.36 -10.40
CA ALA A 185 -3.14 4.78 -10.62
C ALA A 185 -4.28 5.71 -10.13
N ARG A 186 -3.99 6.96 -9.79
CA ARG A 186 -5.00 7.90 -9.29
C ARG A 186 -6.06 8.20 -10.34
N GLY A 187 -7.34 8.01 -9.97
CA GLY A 187 -8.49 8.26 -10.85
C GLY A 187 -8.86 7.09 -11.76
N HIS A 188 -8.21 5.94 -11.62
CA HIS A 188 -8.50 4.72 -12.34
C HIS A 188 -9.27 3.74 -11.45
N GLU A 189 -10.54 3.48 -11.74
CA GLU A 189 -11.39 2.57 -10.94
C GLU A 189 -10.96 1.11 -11.07
N SER A 190 -10.50 0.70 -12.27
CA SER A 190 -9.97 -0.63 -12.53
C SER A 190 -8.52 -0.52 -12.99
N CYS A 191 -7.60 -1.03 -12.19
CA CYS A 191 -6.16 -0.93 -12.41
C CYS A 191 -5.42 -2.13 -11.80
N ALA A 192 -4.17 -2.32 -12.20
CA ALA A 192 -3.31 -3.34 -11.61
C ALA A 192 -1.92 -2.77 -11.28
N PHE A 193 -1.23 -3.42 -10.37
CA PHE A 193 0.16 -3.17 -10.03
C PHE A 193 0.95 -4.46 -10.23
N VAL A 194 2.06 -4.40 -10.94
CA VAL A 194 2.99 -5.52 -11.12
C VAL A 194 4.29 -5.17 -10.40
N PHE A 195 4.57 -5.90 -9.35
CA PHE A 195 5.79 -5.76 -8.56
C PHE A 195 6.85 -6.73 -9.07
N VAL A 196 8.05 -6.23 -9.37
CA VAL A 196 9.22 -7.06 -9.69
C VAL A 196 10.42 -6.61 -8.85
N GLY A 197 10.83 -7.49 -7.95
CA GLY A 197 11.94 -7.27 -7.04
C GLY A 197 12.61 -8.60 -6.69
N THR A 198 12.82 -8.87 -5.41
CA THR A 198 13.27 -10.18 -4.91
C THR A 198 12.24 -11.29 -5.13
N GLY A 199 10.95 -10.91 -5.26
CA GLY A 199 9.85 -11.74 -5.71
C GLY A 199 9.09 -11.03 -6.84
N ILE A 200 8.10 -11.73 -7.42
CA ILE A 200 7.15 -11.18 -8.38
C ILE A 200 5.75 -11.36 -7.84
N GLY A 201 4.98 -10.28 -7.84
CA GLY A 201 3.58 -10.28 -7.43
C GLY A 201 2.77 -9.27 -8.23
N ALA A 202 1.46 -9.36 -8.13
CA ALA A 202 0.56 -8.34 -8.65
C ALA A 202 -0.52 -8.00 -7.62
N ALA A 203 -1.15 -6.86 -7.80
CA ALA A 203 -2.38 -6.50 -7.14
C ALA A 203 -3.36 -5.96 -8.17
N VAL A 204 -4.65 -6.11 -7.92
CA VAL A 204 -5.70 -5.73 -8.85
C VAL A 204 -6.81 -5.00 -8.10
N LEU A 205 -7.21 -3.84 -8.62
CA LEU A 205 -8.46 -3.17 -8.27
C LEU A 205 -9.47 -3.36 -9.42
N ILE A 206 -10.71 -3.65 -9.06
CA ILE A 206 -11.86 -3.67 -9.98
C ILE A 206 -12.94 -2.80 -9.34
N ASP A 207 -13.39 -1.77 -10.05
CA ASP A 207 -14.39 -0.81 -9.57
C ASP A 207 -14.02 -0.20 -8.19
N GLY A 208 -12.75 0.09 -8.01
CA GLY A 208 -12.20 0.65 -6.76
C GLY A 208 -12.07 -0.35 -5.61
N VAL A 209 -12.36 -1.65 -5.84
CA VAL A 209 -12.29 -2.69 -4.82
C VAL A 209 -11.09 -3.60 -5.07
N LEU A 210 -10.27 -3.80 -4.04
CA LEU A 210 -9.11 -4.68 -4.09
C LEU A 210 -9.55 -6.15 -4.21
N LEU A 211 -8.97 -6.87 -5.18
CA LEU A 211 -9.24 -8.28 -5.43
C LEU A 211 -8.34 -9.16 -4.56
N HIS A 212 -8.91 -9.81 -3.54
CA HIS A 212 -8.16 -10.79 -2.71
C HIS A 212 -8.28 -12.23 -3.25
N GLY A 213 -9.39 -12.56 -3.94
CA GLY A 213 -9.69 -13.92 -4.34
C GLY A 213 -10.28 -14.77 -3.20
N HIS A 214 -10.52 -16.06 -3.51
CA HIS A 214 -11.16 -16.97 -2.54
C HIS A 214 -10.22 -17.38 -1.38
N HIS A 215 -8.92 -17.50 -1.68
CA HIS A 215 -7.90 -17.94 -0.73
C HIS A 215 -6.88 -16.82 -0.43
N ASP A 216 -7.24 -15.56 -0.65
CA ASP A 216 -6.34 -14.40 -0.52
C ASP A 216 -5.06 -14.53 -1.38
N MET A 217 -5.14 -15.22 -2.52
CA MET A 217 -4.02 -15.49 -3.44
C MET A 217 -4.16 -14.78 -4.79
N ALA A 218 -5.13 -13.89 -4.95
CA ALA A 218 -5.21 -13.09 -6.18
C ALA A 218 -3.94 -12.24 -6.31
N GLY A 219 -3.33 -12.27 -7.49
CA GLY A 219 -2.08 -11.54 -7.72
C GLY A 219 -0.80 -12.34 -7.51
N GLU A 220 -0.84 -13.58 -7.04
CA GLU A 220 0.31 -14.49 -6.93
C GLU A 220 0.82 -14.94 -8.32
N ILE A 221 1.19 -13.96 -9.16
CA ILE A 221 1.61 -14.20 -10.54
C ILE A 221 3.01 -14.84 -10.66
N ALA A 222 3.77 -14.91 -9.58
CA ALA A 222 5.05 -15.64 -9.54
C ALA A 222 4.94 -17.04 -10.11
N VAL A 223 3.80 -17.73 -9.85
CA VAL A 223 3.53 -19.10 -10.32
C VAL A 223 2.94 -19.18 -11.73
N MET A 224 2.69 -18.05 -12.41
CA MET A 224 2.13 -18.03 -13.76
C MET A 224 3.00 -18.83 -14.72
N CYS A 225 2.43 -19.88 -15.34
CA CYS A 225 3.11 -20.71 -16.32
C CYS A 225 3.33 -19.91 -17.62
N MET A 226 4.57 -19.78 -18.08
CA MET A 226 4.96 -18.93 -19.19
C MET A 226 5.04 -19.65 -20.54
N GLY A 227 4.74 -20.96 -20.57
CA GLY A 227 4.72 -21.75 -21.79
C GLY A 227 4.50 -23.22 -21.49
N PRO A 228 4.05 -24.02 -22.49
CA PRO A 228 3.79 -25.46 -22.30
C PRO A 228 5.05 -26.27 -21.93
N GLU A 229 6.24 -25.79 -22.31
CA GLU A 229 7.52 -26.39 -21.98
C GLU A 229 7.88 -26.30 -20.48
N PHE A 230 7.13 -25.51 -19.71
CA PHE A 230 7.36 -25.30 -18.28
C PHE A 230 6.39 -26.07 -17.38
N VAL A 231 5.40 -26.77 -17.95
CA VAL A 231 4.34 -27.45 -17.17
C VAL A 231 4.91 -28.53 -16.25
N ASP A 232 5.87 -29.31 -16.74
CA ASP A 232 6.48 -30.42 -15.99
C ASP A 232 7.78 -30.04 -15.28
N ARG A 233 8.12 -28.72 -15.27
CA ARG A 233 9.39 -28.26 -14.66
C ARG A 233 9.17 -27.90 -13.20
N ASP A 234 9.99 -28.48 -12.31
CA ASP A 234 10.06 -28.03 -10.92
C ASP A 234 10.85 -26.74 -10.79
N PHE A 235 10.25 -25.72 -10.19
CA PHE A 235 10.85 -24.42 -9.94
C PHE A 235 11.25 -24.23 -8.47
N GLY A 236 11.31 -25.30 -7.66
CA GLY A 236 11.79 -25.26 -6.28
C GLY A 236 10.97 -24.34 -5.35
N GLY A 237 9.66 -24.23 -5.61
CA GLY A 237 8.74 -23.42 -4.80
C GLY A 237 8.72 -21.91 -5.10
N ARG A 238 9.53 -21.43 -6.07
CA ARG A 238 9.53 -19.99 -6.46
C ARG A 238 8.47 -19.63 -7.49
N GLY A 239 8.05 -20.59 -8.29
CA GLY A 239 7.15 -20.36 -9.42
C GLY A 239 7.87 -20.10 -10.75
N CYS A 240 7.12 -20.31 -11.85
CA CYS A 240 7.65 -20.24 -13.20
C CYS A 240 8.09 -18.81 -13.59
N LEU A 241 7.18 -17.84 -13.50
CA LEU A 241 7.47 -16.45 -13.89
C LEU A 241 8.60 -15.86 -13.04
N GLU A 242 8.58 -16.06 -11.71
CA GLU A 242 9.62 -15.52 -10.83
C GLU A 242 11.00 -16.09 -11.17
N THR A 243 11.08 -17.40 -11.43
CA THR A 243 12.36 -18.03 -11.83
C THR A 243 12.86 -17.54 -13.19
N LEU A 244 11.95 -17.17 -14.10
CA LEU A 244 12.31 -16.73 -15.44
C LEU A 244 12.57 -15.23 -15.56
N ALA A 245 11.92 -14.39 -14.72
CA ALA A 245 11.93 -12.94 -14.88
C ALA A 245 12.24 -12.16 -13.60
N GLY A 246 12.44 -12.82 -12.46
CA GLY A 246 12.82 -12.17 -11.23
C GLY A 246 14.23 -11.59 -11.25
N LEU A 247 14.57 -10.81 -10.24
CA LEU A 247 15.86 -10.11 -10.15
C LEU A 247 17.07 -11.07 -10.22
N ASP A 248 16.95 -12.27 -9.63
CA ASP A 248 18.00 -13.28 -9.67
C ASP A 248 18.20 -13.85 -11.10
N ALA A 249 17.11 -14.05 -11.84
CA ALA A 249 17.18 -14.48 -13.24
C ALA A 249 17.87 -13.43 -14.11
N LEU A 250 17.56 -12.17 -13.89
CA LEU A 250 18.18 -11.08 -14.62
C LEU A 250 19.68 -10.97 -14.29
N LYS A 251 20.09 -11.12 -13.02
CA LYS A 251 21.50 -11.19 -12.60
C LYS A 251 22.25 -12.34 -13.25
N ALA A 252 21.62 -13.52 -13.32
CA ALA A 252 22.23 -14.70 -13.98
C ALA A 252 22.45 -14.48 -15.49
N ARG A 253 21.63 -13.67 -16.15
CA ARG A 253 21.79 -13.32 -17.57
C ARG A 253 22.90 -12.30 -17.83
N TRP A 254 23.31 -11.52 -16.85
CA TRP A 254 24.37 -10.51 -16.98
C TRP A 254 25.31 -10.52 -15.75
N PRO A 255 26.05 -11.65 -15.52
CA PRO A 255 26.82 -11.86 -14.29
C PRO A 255 28.05 -10.95 -14.19
N ASP A 256 28.73 -10.66 -15.32
CA ASP A 256 30.00 -9.93 -15.34
C ASP A 256 29.83 -8.42 -15.14
N GLY A 257 28.63 -7.92 -15.32
CA GLY A 257 28.30 -6.50 -15.20
C GLY A 257 27.73 -6.07 -13.85
N VAL A 258 27.53 -7.01 -12.91
CA VAL A 258 26.88 -6.71 -11.62
C VAL A 258 27.75 -5.79 -10.75
N PRO A 259 27.35 -4.52 -10.51
CA PRO A 259 28.12 -3.62 -9.66
C PRO A 259 28.05 -4.05 -8.20
N ARG A 260 29.04 -3.60 -7.39
CA ARG A 260 29.05 -3.87 -5.95
C ARG A 260 27.87 -3.23 -5.21
N ASP A 261 27.36 -2.09 -5.72
CA ASP A 261 26.22 -1.38 -5.17
C ASP A 261 24.92 -1.94 -5.75
N PRO A 262 24.05 -2.58 -4.95
CA PRO A 262 22.80 -3.17 -5.43
C PRO A 262 21.83 -2.14 -6.02
N GLU A 263 21.86 -0.88 -5.55
CA GLU A 263 20.95 0.17 -6.06
C GLU A 263 21.35 0.66 -7.47
N ARG A 264 22.60 0.49 -7.86
CA ARG A 264 23.12 0.87 -9.17
C ARG A 264 23.03 -0.25 -10.22
N TRP A 265 22.58 -1.43 -9.82
CA TRP A 265 22.67 -2.60 -10.69
C TRP A 265 21.76 -2.47 -11.93
N ILE A 266 20.46 -2.12 -11.76
CA ILE A 266 19.56 -1.90 -12.90
C ILE A 266 20.01 -0.73 -13.78
N PRO A 267 20.34 0.46 -13.25
CA PRO A 267 20.91 1.53 -14.06
C PRO A 267 22.16 1.11 -14.86
N SER A 268 23.05 0.34 -14.26
CA SER A 268 24.26 -0.14 -14.94
C SER A 268 23.97 -1.11 -16.08
N LEU A 269 23.01 -2.02 -15.88
CA LEU A 269 22.55 -2.94 -16.92
C LEU A 269 21.96 -2.17 -18.13
N LEU A 270 21.10 -1.21 -17.87
CA LEU A 270 20.45 -0.41 -18.91
C LEU A 270 21.45 0.47 -19.65
N GLU A 271 22.45 1.01 -18.95
CA GLU A 271 23.57 1.73 -19.58
C GLU A 271 24.42 0.85 -20.48
N ALA A 272 24.78 -0.37 -20.02
CA ALA A 272 25.53 -1.32 -20.80
C ALA A 272 24.73 -1.75 -22.06
N ALA A 273 23.45 -2.05 -21.93
CA ALA A 273 22.58 -2.38 -23.04
C ALA A 273 22.52 -1.25 -24.09
N ARG A 274 22.40 0.01 -23.64
CA ARG A 274 22.42 1.18 -24.51
C ARG A 274 23.77 1.39 -25.20
N SER A 275 24.85 1.05 -24.54
CA SER A 275 26.21 1.16 -25.06
C SER A 275 26.60 0.02 -26.00
N GLY A 276 25.68 -0.92 -26.27
CA GLY A 276 25.88 -2.00 -27.26
C GLY A 276 26.41 -3.32 -26.68
N ASP A 277 26.40 -3.49 -25.34
CA ASP A 277 26.65 -4.80 -24.72
C ASP A 277 25.54 -5.78 -25.11
N ALA A 278 25.88 -6.75 -25.97
CA ALA A 278 24.92 -7.70 -26.51
C ALA A 278 24.32 -8.63 -25.42
N GLN A 279 25.04 -8.89 -24.33
CA GLN A 279 24.55 -9.72 -23.24
C GLN A 279 23.55 -8.91 -22.38
N ALA A 280 23.85 -7.65 -22.08
CA ALA A 280 22.94 -6.74 -21.39
C ALA A 280 21.66 -6.51 -22.21
N GLN A 281 21.77 -6.31 -23.53
CA GLN A 281 20.60 -6.15 -24.41
C GLN A 281 19.69 -7.39 -24.36
N ARG A 282 20.24 -8.60 -24.51
CA ARG A 282 19.48 -9.86 -24.42
C ARG A 282 18.83 -10.02 -23.04
N ALA A 283 19.55 -9.69 -21.97
CA ALA A 283 19.01 -9.78 -20.61
C ALA A 283 17.79 -8.86 -20.40
N VAL A 284 17.84 -7.63 -20.90
CA VAL A 284 16.72 -6.67 -20.87
C VAL A 284 15.56 -7.17 -21.72
N GLU A 285 15.80 -7.59 -22.97
CA GLU A 285 14.76 -8.04 -23.90
C GLU A 285 14.03 -9.29 -23.40
N GLU A 286 14.76 -10.31 -22.93
CA GLU A 286 14.15 -11.53 -22.40
C GLU A 286 13.31 -11.25 -21.14
N THR A 287 13.83 -10.44 -20.23
CA THR A 287 13.10 -10.06 -19.01
C THR A 287 11.85 -9.25 -19.34
N ALA A 288 11.97 -8.24 -20.21
CA ALA A 288 10.83 -7.45 -20.67
C ALA A 288 9.77 -8.30 -21.36
N ARG A 289 10.20 -9.31 -22.15
CA ARG A 289 9.28 -10.25 -22.82
C ARG A 289 8.45 -11.02 -21.81
N MET A 290 9.07 -11.60 -20.78
CA MET A 290 8.36 -12.39 -19.76
C MET A 290 7.40 -11.51 -18.94
N ILE A 291 7.86 -10.36 -18.46
CA ILE A 291 7.02 -9.42 -17.71
C ILE A 291 5.90 -8.88 -18.60
N GLY A 292 6.17 -8.54 -19.86
CA GLY A 292 5.18 -8.06 -20.81
C GLY A 292 4.09 -9.08 -21.13
N ILE A 293 4.45 -10.36 -21.26
CA ILE A 293 3.48 -11.47 -21.44
C ILE A 293 2.60 -11.56 -20.17
N ALA A 294 3.19 -11.57 -18.98
CA ALA A 294 2.42 -11.64 -17.74
C ALA A 294 1.47 -10.43 -17.59
N THR A 295 1.97 -9.24 -17.90
CA THR A 295 1.17 -7.99 -17.89
C THR A 295 0.03 -8.05 -18.90
N ALA A 296 0.29 -8.53 -20.12
CA ALA A 296 -0.76 -8.71 -21.13
C ALA A 296 -1.81 -9.76 -20.70
N ASN A 297 -1.39 -10.85 -20.06
CA ASN A 297 -2.33 -11.85 -19.54
C ASN A 297 -3.22 -11.30 -18.43
N ILE A 298 -2.68 -10.48 -17.53
CA ILE A 298 -3.48 -9.73 -16.55
C ILE A 298 -4.49 -8.84 -17.29
N GLY A 299 -4.02 -8.09 -18.29
CA GLY A 299 -4.88 -7.25 -19.11
C GLY A 299 -6.03 -8.00 -19.78
N ALA A 300 -5.76 -9.21 -20.29
CA ALA A 300 -6.78 -10.04 -20.94
C ALA A 300 -7.88 -10.56 -19.98
N VAL A 301 -7.57 -10.66 -18.67
CA VAL A 301 -8.50 -11.17 -17.65
C VAL A 301 -9.23 -10.04 -16.93
N VAL A 302 -8.51 -8.94 -16.65
CA VAL A 302 -8.99 -7.84 -15.77
C VAL A 302 -9.53 -6.66 -16.56
N ASP A 303 -9.03 -6.43 -17.81
CA ASP A 303 -9.33 -5.26 -18.65
C ASP A 303 -9.10 -3.94 -17.87
N PRO A 304 -7.90 -3.70 -17.31
CA PRO A 304 -7.63 -2.52 -16.53
C PRO A 304 -7.42 -1.29 -17.44
N SER A 305 -7.69 -0.09 -16.93
CA SER A 305 -7.35 1.15 -17.63
C SER A 305 -5.85 1.47 -17.57
N VAL A 306 -5.17 1.03 -16.50
CA VAL A 306 -3.73 1.22 -16.31
C VAL A 306 -3.12 0.04 -15.54
N VAL A 307 -1.89 -0.32 -15.91
CA VAL A 307 -1.03 -1.22 -15.13
C VAL A 307 0.21 -0.45 -14.69
N VAL A 308 0.45 -0.41 -13.40
CA VAL A 308 1.62 0.23 -12.80
C VAL A 308 2.73 -0.80 -12.60
N LEU A 309 3.92 -0.53 -13.11
CA LEU A 309 5.12 -1.35 -12.90
C LEU A 309 5.93 -0.79 -11.73
N GLY A 310 6.22 -1.62 -10.74
CA GLY A 310 6.96 -1.22 -9.56
C GLY A 310 7.96 -2.26 -9.05
N GLY A 311 8.54 -2.01 -7.89
CA GLY A 311 9.59 -2.82 -7.34
C GLY A 311 11.00 -2.40 -7.76
N ALA A 312 12.02 -3.08 -7.22
CA ALA A 312 13.42 -2.70 -7.43
C ALA A 312 13.84 -2.74 -8.92
N MET A 313 13.24 -3.63 -9.70
CA MET A 313 13.57 -3.77 -11.13
C MET A 313 13.11 -2.56 -11.95
N PHE A 314 12.02 -1.89 -11.55
CA PHE A 314 11.46 -0.76 -12.27
C PHE A 314 11.82 0.61 -11.66
N ALA A 315 12.65 0.63 -10.62
CA ALA A 315 13.14 1.89 -10.06
C ALA A 315 14.00 2.64 -11.09
N GLN A 316 13.48 3.74 -11.64
CA GLN A 316 14.14 4.56 -12.68
C GLN A 316 14.49 3.77 -13.95
N ALA A 317 13.69 2.77 -14.33
CA ALA A 317 13.96 1.85 -15.43
C ALA A 317 13.04 2.08 -16.64
N GLU A 318 12.88 3.33 -17.08
CA GLU A 318 12.02 3.68 -18.24
C GLU A 318 12.34 2.84 -19.50
N PRO A 319 13.61 2.57 -19.89
CA PRO A 319 13.88 1.74 -21.07
C PRO A 319 13.37 0.30 -20.94
N LEU A 320 13.36 -0.26 -19.71
CA LEU A 320 12.79 -1.59 -19.46
C LEU A 320 11.25 -1.53 -19.53
N ALA A 321 10.64 -0.47 -18.98
CA ALA A 321 9.21 -0.26 -19.08
C ALA A 321 8.76 -0.08 -20.55
N ASP A 322 9.51 0.65 -21.37
CA ASP A 322 9.25 0.78 -22.80
C ASP A 322 9.26 -0.58 -23.51
N ALA A 323 10.24 -1.43 -23.21
CA ALA A 323 10.31 -2.78 -23.76
C ALA A 323 9.12 -3.65 -23.32
N VAL A 324 8.64 -3.50 -22.08
CA VAL A 324 7.39 -4.16 -21.61
C VAL A 324 6.17 -3.63 -22.36
N ARG A 325 6.04 -2.31 -22.53
CA ARG A 325 4.95 -1.67 -23.30
C ARG A 325 4.88 -2.22 -24.73
N ASP A 326 6.02 -2.39 -25.37
CA ASP A 326 6.09 -2.92 -26.74
C ASP A 326 5.58 -4.36 -26.82
N VAL A 327 5.86 -5.20 -25.83
CA VAL A 327 5.31 -6.56 -25.74
C VAL A 327 3.79 -6.52 -25.55
N VAL A 328 3.29 -5.71 -24.61
CA VAL A 328 1.85 -5.54 -24.36
C VAL A 328 1.12 -5.08 -25.62
N ARG A 329 1.64 -4.06 -26.33
CA ARG A 329 1.04 -3.56 -27.58
C ARG A 329 0.94 -4.62 -28.69
N ARG A 330 1.90 -5.55 -28.75
CA ARG A 330 1.87 -6.65 -29.74
C ARG A 330 0.84 -7.72 -29.39
N LEU A 331 0.54 -7.93 -28.10
CA LEU A 331 -0.34 -8.99 -27.61
C LEU A 331 -1.80 -8.52 -27.42
N GLN A 332 -2.01 -7.24 -27.14
CA GLN A 332 -3.33 -6.68 -26.87
C GLN A 332 -3.89 -5.91 -28.06
N ARG A 333 -5.19 -6.14 -28.38
CA ARG A 333 -5.90 -5.39 -29.45
C ARG A 333 -6.22 -3.96 -29.04
N ASN A 334 -6.56 -3.77 -27.78
CA ASN A 334 -6.81 -2.48 -27.16
C ASN A 334 -5.90 -2.37 -25.94
N PRO A 335 -4.65 -1.94 -26.11
CA PRO A 335 -3.69 -1.89 -25.02
C PRO A 335 -4.10 -0.81 -24.01
N PHE A 336 -4.03 -1.18 -22.74
CA PHE A 336 -4.15 -0.26 -21.60
C PHE A 336 -2.81 0.49 -21.38
N ASP A 337 -2.84 1.52 -20.56
CA ASP A 337 -1.62 2.23 -20.22
C ASP A 337 -0.74 1.40 -19.29
N VAL A 338 0.57 1.37 -19.58
CA VAL A 338 1.59 0.76 -18.72
C VAL A 338 2.54 1.86 -18.27
N VAL A 339 2.57 2.13 -16.97
CA VAL A 339 3.30 3.25 -16.38
C VAL A 339 4.21 2.79 -15.25
N LEU A 340 5.24 3.57 -14.93
CA LEU A 340 6.06 3.31 -13.75
C LEU A 340 5.38 3.82 -12.48
N SER A 341 5.64 3.14 -11.38
CA SER A 341 5.27 3.56 -10.04
C SER A 341 5.81 4.98 -9.75
N GLN A 342 4.94 5.87 -9.31
CA GLN A 342 5.31 7.23 -8.89
C GLN A 342 5.80 7.27 -7.44
N LEU A 343 5.27 6.41 -6.59
CA LEU A 343 5.60 6.38 -5.16
C LEU A 343 6.81 5.48 -4.86
N GLY A 344 7.15 4.57 -5.79
CA GLY A 344 8.29 3.67 -5.62
C GLY A 344 8.23 2.86 -4.32
N LYS A 345 9.28 2.96 -3.52
CA LYS A 345 9.40 2.25 -2.24
C LYS A 345 8.40 2.75 -1.16
N GLU A 346 7.78 3.91 -1.36
CA GLU A 346 6.81 4.48 -0.44
C GLU A 346 5.36 4.06 -0.76
N ALA A 347 5.13 3.36 -1.88
CA ALA A 347 3.80 2.93 -2.28
C ALA A 347 3.09 2.06 -1.23
N PRO A 348 3.73 1.01 -0.63
CA PRO A 348 3.10 0.21 0.42
C PRO A 348 2.76 1.04 1.68
N VAL A 349 3.65 1.98 2.05
CA VAL A 349 3.42 2.89 3.19
C VAL A 349 2.20 3.76 2.94
N ALA A 350 2.08 4.37 1.76
CA ALA A 350 0.94 5.21 1.40
C ALA A 350 -0.37 4.41 1.44
N GLY A 351 -0.39 3.19 0.86
CA GLY A 351 -1.57 2.32 0.91
C GLY A 351 -1.91 1.85 2.31
N GLY A 352 -0.91 1.50 3.11
CA GLY A 352 -1.10 1.15 4.51
C GLY A 352 -1.70 2.30 5.32
N LEU A 353 -1.26 3.54 5.08
CA LEU A 353 -1.86 4.73 5.71
C LEU A 353 -3.32 4.90 5.29
N LEU A 354 -3.66 4.69 4.00
CA LEU A 354 -5.05 4.73 3.54
C LEU A 354 -5.92 3.71 4.30
N VAL A 355 -5.46 2.47 4.42
CA VAL A 355 -6.16 1.39 5.14
C VAL A 355 -6.30 1.71 6.62
N ALA A 356 -5.22 2.16 7.29
CA ALA A 356 -5.24 2.50 8.70
C ALA A 356 -6.16 3.71 8.99
N VAL A 357 -6.17 4.72 8.13
CA VAL A 357 -7.07 5.88 8.25
C VAL A 357 -8.53 5.47 8.08
N ALA A 358 -8.84 4.61 7.09
CA ALA A 358 -10.19 4.10 6.89
C ALA A 358 -10.69 3.35 8.13
N GLU A 359 -9.88 2.49 8.71
CA GLU A 359 -10.19 1.75 9.93
C GLU A 359 -10.35 2.67 11.15
N ALA A 360 -9.44 3.62 11.34
CA ALA A 360 -9.52 4.59 12.44
C ALA A 360 -10.79 5.46 12.36
N ARG A 361 -11.18 5.89 11.15
CA ARG A 361 -12.42 6.64 10.93
C ARG A 361 -13.65 5.80 11.23
N ARG A 362 -13.66 4.52 10.84
CA ARG A 362 -14.74 3.57 11.15
C ARG A 362 -14.93 3.44 12.67
N GLN A 363 -13.83 3.25 13.41
CA GLN A 363 -13.86 3.16 14.87
C GLN A 363 -14.33 4.45 15.53
N LEU A 364 -13.82 5.58 15.07
CA LEU A 364 -14.23 6.89 15.60
C LEU A 364 -15.72 7.12 15.41
N THR A 365 -16.26 6.79 14.23
CA THR A 365 -17.70 6.89 13.95
C THR A 365 -18.50 6.03 14.92
N HIS A 366 -18.12 4.77 15.09
CA HIS A 366 -18.79 3.85 16.02
C HIS A 366 -18.74 4.33 17.47
N GLN A 367 -17.61 4.86 17.94
CA GLN A 367 -17.49 5.44 19.28
C GLN A 367 -18.39 6.65 19.47
N LEU A 368 -18.55 7.50 18.46
CA LEU A 368 -19.43 8.66 18.48
C LEU A 368 -20.91 8.24 18.54
N GLU A 369 -21.33 7.25 17.75
CA GLU A 369 -22.69 6.69 17.76
C GLU A 369 -23.04 6.12 19.14
N LEU A 370 -22.18 5.32 19.75
CA LEU A 370 -22.38 4.79 21.10
C LEU A 370 -22.47 5.90 22.15
N SER A 371 -21.74 7.01 21.99
CA SER A 371 -21.79 8.14 22.92
C SER A 371 -23.12 8.91 22.84
N VAL A 372 -23.69 9.04 21.64
CA VAL A 372 -25.00 9.65 21.43
C VAL A 372 -26.09 8.76 22.01
N ALA A 373 -26.08 7.46 21.77
CA ALA A 373 -27.04 6.50 22.30
C ALA A 373 -27.08 6.51 23.86
N ARG A 374 -25.90 6.57 24.50
CA ARG A 374 -25.79 6.66 25.97
C ARG A 374 -26.29 7.99 26.54
N SER A 375 -26.24 9.08 25.77
CA SER A 375 -26.74 10.39 26.21
C SER A 375 -28.25 10.53 26.03
N ALA A 376 -28.86 9.66 25.20
CA ALA A 376 -30.31 9.64 24.94
C ALA A 376 -31.12 8.77 25.93
N HIS A 377 -30.42 7.93 26.73
CA HIS A 377 -31.03 7.11 27.78
C HIS A 377 -30.29 7.40 29.10
N PRO A 378 -30.75 8.37 29.92
CA PRO A 378 -30.18 8.64 31.23
C PRO A 378 -30.50 7.56 32.25
#